data_ebdc5793009f4ed035313e6c86e0f9de
#
_entry.id   ebdc5793009f4ed035313e6c86e0f9de
#
_cell.length_a   1.000
_cell.length_b   1.000
_cell.length_c   1.000
_cell.angle_alpha   90.00
_cell.angle_beta   90.00
_cell.angle_gamma   90.00
#
_symmetry.space_group_name_H-M   'P 1'
#
loop_
_entity.id
_entity.type
_entity.pdbx_description
1 polymer ?
#
loop_
_entity_poly.entity_id
_entity_poly.type
_entity_poly.pdbx_seq_one_letter_code
_entity_poly.pdbx_strand_id
1 'polypeptide(L)'
;MKTGDKITITVLTDKHKAEFTAPCLVDFEAENIYNIPLTLKGFKDNADKFGFKETVLPAITSFGFKVDGNKGKLLNNKLVWNSSNNPEFNNVTEYTATIKGSTISHIIPYLYDFKLKPTFTVSKGSKVYVGEVEQKSGETEVDFTRPVTYTVKSGDVEHDYTVSITNTGLPVVVIQQSQSGDFKEVTTGGLWGIGAKTVNKFVDFMVRGKDTEWVEDDQMTIYNADGTVDLATANCGVRLRGNTSQAYPKKPLAVKFKDKQAVLGMPKHKRWVLLANWLDHSMIRNSVAFDLAHLIEQAWKNNASIGEGIPWNVHGQNVELVIDGHHVGNYYLCEQIKIGSKRLDINDAYEDVKADGLVEATLENCGYLLELDNNYDENYKFITSHYSVPFMFKDDVLDDGIFNQVKSKIQGIEDNIYNGNFTAAYNDLDINSVVDQWFIWELTMNHEFLDPRSVYYFMNGNGKLCAGPVWDFDRATFQNVTNAKNQGSSGDRLKPYDEWICWSANPKSGLTSSNLDNGTSCIFYPALIKDPIFQAKVKERWAVMYPVLMGLEQTIRAYGKSQAVSFLFDSAMWPTNKAAIQKHKNNFSDWSGDENINSYPELIENFVTVYRNRLNGMNTLITSGRFTK
;
A
#
# COMPACT_ATOMS: atom_id res chain seq x y z
N MET A 1 36.37 36.52 26.56
CA MET A 1 37.62 36.93 25.92
C MET A 1 37.78 38.43 26.07
N LYS A 2 38.99 38.88 26.30
CA LYS A 2 39.29 40.31 26.51
C LYS A 2 40.00 40.90 25.30
N THR A 3 39.96 42.21 25.16
CA THR A 3 40.73 42.96 24.16
C THR A 3 42.21 42.59 24.28
N GLY A 4 42.83 42.19 23.20
CA GLY A 4 44.21 41.73 23.13
C GLY A 4 44.41 40.21 23.23
N ASP A 5 43.41 39.45 23.66
CA ASP A 5 43.45 37.97 23.57
C ASP A 5 43.59 37.55 22.11
N LYS A 6 44.30 36.44 21.86
CA LYS A 6 44.42 35.90 20.51
C LYS A 6 43.19 35.03 20.18
N ILE A 7 42.54 35.36 19.07
CA ILE A 7 41.47 34.55 18.48
C ILE A 7 41.96 33.90 17.17
N THR A 8 41.70 32.64 17.02
CA THR A 8 41.89 31.94 15.73
C THR A 8 40.54 31.74 15.07
N ILE A 9 40.40 32.24 13.87
CA ILE A 9 39.20 32.05 13.04
C ILE A 9 39.54 31.03 11.98
N THR A 10 38.75 29.98 11.92
CA THR A 10 38.84 28.94 10.91
C THR A 10 37.65 29.06 9.95
N VAL A 11 37.91 29.25 8.67
CA VAL A 11 36.91 29.23 7.62
C VAL A 11 37.04 27.94 6.88
N LEU A 12 35.97 27.15 6.81
CA LEU A 12 35.91 25.87 6.17
C LEU A 12 34.97 25.92 4.98
N THR A 13 35.42 25.44 3.83
CA THR A 13 34.61 25.15 2.64
C THR A 13 34.73 23.68 2.31
N ASP A 14 33.97 23.22 1.32
CA ASP A 14 34.05 21.84 0.80
C ASP A 14 35.42 21.47 0.18
N LYS A 15 36.31 22.45 -0.07
CA LYS A 15 37.61 22.25 -0.73
C LYS A 15 38.80 22.86 -0.01
N HIS A 16 38.57 23.84 0.87
CA HIS A 16 39.63 24.60 1.46
C HIS A 16 39.36 24.85 2.93
N LYS A 17 40.42 24.87 3.71
CA LYS A 17 40.47 25.35 5.07
C LYS A 17 41.35 26.59 5.12
N ALA A 18 40.87 27.66 5.73
CA ALA A 18 41.64 28.84 5.93
C ALA A 18 41.64 29.22 7.42
N GLU A 19 42.80 29.48 7.97
CA GLU A 19 42.96 29.85 9.36
C GLU A 19 43.74 31.16 9.47
N PHE A 20 43.32 32.02 10.38
CA PHE A 20 44.11 33.18 10.78
C PHE A 20 43.93 33.47 12.25
N THR A 21 44.99 34.01 12.87
CA THR A 21 44.99 34.41 14.28
C THR A 21 45.18 35.91 14.38
N ALA A 22 44.28 36.58 15.08
CA ALA A 22 44.33 38.03 15.30
C ALA A 22 44.06 38.35 16.76
N PRO A 23 44.57 39.53 17.27
CA PRO A 23 44.18 39.98 18.58
C PRO A 23 42.70 40.41 18.59
N CYS A 24 42.02 40.10 19.67
CA CYS A 24 40.66 40.54 19.92
C CYS A 24 40.61 42.07 20.03
N LEU A 25 39.79 42.74 19.24
CA LEU A 25 39.68 44.18 19.21
C LEU A 25 38.61 44.72 20.18
N VAL A 26 37.77 43.84 20.73
CA VAL A 26 36.70 44.14 21.67
C VAL A 26 36.62 43.07 22.74
N ASP A 27 36.08 43.40 23.90
CA ASP A 27 35.78 42.40 24.93
C ASP A 27 34.52 41.59 24.50
N PHE A 28 34.63 40.28 24.48
CA PHE A 28 33.47 39.39 24.28
C PHE A 28 32.85 39.07 25.63
N GLU A 29 31.59 39.46 25.81
CA GLU A 29 30.80 39.16 26.99
C GLU A 29 29.93 37.92 26.76
N ALA A 30 29.66 37.16 27.82
CA ALA A 30 28.75 36.05 27.75
C ALA A 30 27.34 36.52 27.36
N GLU A 31 26.64 35.70 26.58
CA GLU A 31 25.27 35.93 26.10
C GLU A 31 25.09 37.02 25.02
N ASN A 32 26.14 37.72 24.59
CA ASN A 32 26.08 38.65 23.48
C ASN A 32 26.39 38.00 22.14
N ILE A 33 25.63 38.37 21.09
CA ILE A 33 25.87 37.95 19.71
C ILE A 33 26.73 38.98 19.00
N TYR A 34 27.89 38.54 18.51
CA TYR A 34 28.82 39.41 17.77
C TYR A 34 28.81 39.00 16.29
N ASN A 35 28.37 39.90 15.41
CA ASN A 35 28.41 39.66 13.96
C ASN A 35 29.75 40.14 13.41
N ILE A 36 30.57 39.22 12.93
CA ILE A 36 31.85 39.51 12.28
C ILE A 36 31.67 39.27 10.77
N PRO A 37 31.56 40.33 9.94
CA PRO A 37 31.45 40.13 8.49
C PRO A 37 32.78 39.66 7.91
N LEU A 38 32.79 38.46 7.34
CA LEU A 38 33.98 37.88 6.74
C LEU A 38 33.73 37.71 5.22
N THR A 39 34.65 38.21 4.40
CA THR A 39 34.66 37.96 2.95
C THR A 39 35.91 37.16 2.56
N LEU A 40 35.76 36.07 1.83
CA LEU A 40 36.91 35.27 1.36
C LEU A 40 37.91 36.09 0.54
N LYS A 41 37.42 37.05 -0.25
CA LYS A 41 38.26 37.97 -1.03
C LYS A 41 39.10 38.85 -0.13
N GLY A 42 38.51 39.40 0.93
CA GLY A 42 39.24 40.22 1.90
C GLY A 42 40.33 39.45 2.66
N PHE A 43 40.13 38.17 2.89
CA PHE A 43 41.14 37.28 3.48
C PHE A 43 42.34 37.07 2.55
N LYS A 44 42.10 36.75 1.28
CA LYS A 44 43.16 36.54 0.28
C LYS A 44 43.98 37.79 0.05
N ASP A 45 43.34 38.96 -0.06
CA ASP A 45 43.98 40.23 -0.32
C ASP A 45 44.84 40.73 0.90
N ASN A 46 44.62 40.16 2.07
CA ASN A 46 45.36 40.53 3.30
C ASN A 46 46.05 39.32 3.96
N ALA A 47 46.31 38.25 3.24
CA ALA A 47 46.86 37.00 3.73
C ALA A 47 48.17 37.21 4.54
N ASP A 48 49.07 38.05 4.04
CA ASP A 48 50.35 38.35 4.69
C ASP A 48 50.20 39.10 6.00
N LYS A 49 49.14 39.91 6.15
CA LYS A 49 48.89 40.71 7.37
C LYS A 49 48.28 39.89 8.51
N PHE A 50 47.53 38.86 8.19
CA PHE A 50 46.77 38.06 9.15
C PHE A 50 47.33 36.64 9.35
N GLY A 51 48.46 36.31 8.74
CA GLY A 51 48.99 34.93 8.78
C GLY A 51 48.05 33.91 8.14
N PHE A 52 47.33 34.34 7.10
CA PHE A 52 46.37 33.49 6.41
C PHE A 52 47.05 32.26 5.77
N LYS A 53 46.58 31.10 6.13
CA LYS A 53 47.06 29.86 5.58
C LYS A 53 45.87 29.14 4.94
N GLU A 54 45.88 29.08 3.63
CA GLU A 54 44.89 28.28 2.87
C GLU A 54 45.41 26.86 2.69
N THR A 55 44.65 25.90 3.12
CA THR A 55 44.99 24.49 2.94
C THR A 55 43.88 23.80 2.12
N VAL A 56 44.27 23.17 1.04
CA VAL A 56 43.36 22.36 0.24
C VAL A 56 43.02 21.12 1.03
N LEU A 57 41.73 20.90 1.29
CA LEU A 57 41.28 19.71 2.01
C LEU A 57 41.39 18.45 1.13
N PRO A 58 41.86 17.35 1.70
CA PRO A 58 41.82 16.07 0.99
C PRO A 58 40.36 15.65 0.77
N ALA A 59 40.07 15.10 -0.41
CA ALA A 59 38.71 14.87 -0.83
C ALA A 59 38.46 13.43 -1.27
N ILE A 60 37.24 12.93 -1.00
CA ILE A 60 36.64 11.81 -1.73
C ILE A 60 36.09 12.38 -3.05
N THR A 61 36.58 11.87 -4.17
CA THR A 61 36.22 12.36 -5.52
C THR A 61 35.18 11.51 -6.22
N SER A 62 35.04 10.25 -5.80
CA SER A 62 33.93 9.36 -6.19
C SER A 62 33.61 8.41 -5.04
N PHE A 63 32.37 7.99 -4.94
CA PHE A 63 31.91 6.98 -3.98
C PHE A 63 30.77 6.17 -4.57
N GLY A 64 30.80 4.86 -4.35
CA GLY A 64 29.76 3.98 -4.88
C GLY A 64 29.95 2.53 -4.43
N PHE A 65 29.21 1.63 -5.05
CA PHE A 65 29.21 0.21 -4.70
C PHE A 65 29.17 -0.62 -5.98
N LYS A 66 30.21 -1.40 -6.25
CA LYS A 66 30.19 -2.37 -7.34
C LYS A 66 29.35 -3.58 -6.95
N VAL A 67 28.48 -4.01 -7.85
CA VAL A 67 27.61 -5.18 -7.63
C VAL A 67 28.44 -6.44 -7.42
N ASP A 68 29.48 -6.65 -8.23
CA ASP A 68 30.36 -7.83 -8.10
C ASP A 68 31.06 -7.93 -6.74
N GLY A 69 31.37 -6.80 -6.12
CA GLY A 69 31.95 -6.72 -4.78
C GLY A 69 30.94 -6.98 -3.66
N ASN A 70 29.64 -6.88 -3.97
CA ASN A 70 28.52 -6.96 -3.02
C ASN A 70 27.46 -7.98 -3.48
N LYS A 71 27.91 -9.12 -4.03
CA LYS A 71 27.03 -10.20 -4.51
C LYS A 71 26.08 -10.69 -3.41
N GLY A 72 24.82 -10.90 -3.77
CA GLY A 72 23.77 -11.33 -2.84
C GLY A 72 23.18 -10.20 -1.98
N LYS A 73 23.78 -8.99 -2.01
CA LYS A 73 23.31 -7.80 -1.30
C LYS A 73 22.79 -6.74 -2.27
N LEU A 74 23.49 -6.58 -3.39
CA LEU A 74 23.11 -5.66 -4.45
C LEU A 74 22.65 -6.41 -5.70
N LEU A 75 21.55 -5.97 -6.29
CA LEU A 75 21.00 -6.55 -7.50
C LEU A 75 21.76 -6.01 -8.73
N ASN A 76 21.98 -6.88 -9.71
CA ASN A 76 22.68 -6.54 -10.95
C ASN A 76 21.74 -6.06 -12.07
N ASN A 77 20.50 -5.84 -11.74
CA ASN A 77 19.48 -5.38 -12.69
C ASN A 77 18.57 -4.32 -12.04
N LYS A 78 18.00 -3.49 -12.90
CA LYS A 78 17.04 -2.45 -12.53
C LYS A 78 15.90 -2.46 -13.52
N LEU A 79 14.68 -2.57 -13.00
CA LEU A 79 13.47 -2.41 -13.80
C LEU A 79 13.31 -0.95 -14.22
N VAL A 80 13.15 -0.71 -15.49
CA VAL A 80 12.92 0.61 -16.07
C VAL A 80 11.85 0.56 -17.15
N TRP A 81 11.14 1.66 -17.33
CA TRP A 81 10.18 1.81 -18.40
C TRP A 81 10.87 2.38 -19.63
N ASN A 82 10.88 1.64 -20.73
CA ASN A 82 11.58 2.05 -21.94
C ASN A 82 10.72 2.95 -22.85
N SER A 83 11.35 3.52 -23.89
CA SER A 83 10.69 4.39 -24.86
C SER A 83 9.58 3.71 -25.69
N SER A 84 9.58 2.37 -25.75
CA SER A 84 8.54 1.57 -26.40
C SER A 84 7.33 1.31 -25.50
N ASN A 85 7.30 1.90 -24.31
CA ASN A 85 6.27 1.75 -23.28
C ASN A 85 6.13 0.30 -22.77
N ASN A 86 7.24 -0.37 -22.59
CA ASN A 86 7.32 -1.67 -21.92
C ASN A 86 8.34 -1.59 -20.79
N PRO A 87 8.09 -2.27 -19.66
CA PRO A 87 9.12 -2.44 -18.64
C PRO A 87 10.19 -3.41 -19.15
N GLU A 88 11.44 -3.14 -18.80
CA GLU A 88 12.59 -3.98 -19.10
C GLU A 88 13.60 -3.95 -17.95
N PHE A 89 14.45 -4.98 -17.87
CA PHE A 89 15.54 -5.01 -16.92
C PHE A 89 16.84 -4.56 -17.57
N ASN A 90 17.41 -3.48 -17.03
CA ASN A 90 18.72 -2.98 -17.44
C ASN A 90 19.78 -3.47 -16.46
N ASN A 91 20.94 -3.86 -16.99
CA ASN A 91 22.09 -4.28 -16.19
C ASN A 91 22.61 -3.12 -15.33
N VAL A 92 22.87 -3.42 -14.06
CA VAL A 92 23.53 -2.53 -13.11
C VAL A 92 24.82 -3.18 -12.65
N THR A 93 25.93 -2.50 -12.87
CA THR A 93 27.26 -2.96 -12.43
C THR A 93 27.77 -2.18 -11.23
N GLU A 94 27.24 -0.98 -11.01
CA GLU A 94 27.66 -0.08 -9.93
C GLU A 94 26.50 0.87 -9.53
N TYR A 95 26.40 1.13 -8.24
CA TYR A 95 25.53 2.13 -7.63
C TYR A 95 26.39 3.32 -7.22
N THR A 96 26.22 4.48 -7.87
CA THR A 96 27.04 5.68 -7.62
C THR A 96 26.34 6.61 -6.63
N ALA A 97 27.01 6.95 -5.54
CA ALA A 97 26.50 7.88 -4.54
C ALA A 97 26.70 9.35 -4.97
N THR A 98 25.83 10.21 -4.49
CA THR A 98 25.93 11.67 -4.67
C THR A 98 26.83 12.26 -3.62
N ILE A 99 27.82 13.05 -4.03
CA ILE A 99 28.70 13.82 -3.14
C ILE A 99 28.26 15.29 -3.19
N LYS A 100 27.88 15.83 -2.04
CA LYS A 100 27.48 17.24 -1.89
C LYS A 100 28.15 17.84 -0.67
N GLY A 101 29.20 18.64 -0.90
CA GLY A 101 30.08 19.14 0.17
C GLY A 101 30.72 17.95 0.91
N SER A 102 30.58 17.90 2.21
CA SER A 102 31.07 16.82 3.07
C SER A 102 30.02 15.73 3.34
N THR A 103 28.96 15.67 2.53
CA THR A 103 27.93 14.62 2.64
C THR A 103 27.93 13.74 1.40
N ILE A 104 27.89 12.43 1.63
CA ILE A 104 27.77 11.40 0.59
C ILE A 104 26.49 10.63 0.87
N SER A 105 25.61 10.53 -0.10
CA SER A 105 24.34 9.85 0.08
C SER A 105 23.92 9.03 -1.12
N HIS A 106 23.26 7.90 -0.87
CA HIS A 106 22.59 7.09 -1.88
C HIS A 106 21.38 6.36 -1.31
N ILE A 107 20.37 6.14 -2.14
CA ILE A 107 19.19 5.36 -1.79
C ILE A 107 19.15 4.11 -2.68
N ILE A 108 19.14 2.95 -2.05
CA ILE A 108 18.94 1.65 -2.71
C ILE A 108 17.60 1.11 -2.22
N PRO A 109 16.54 1.19 -3.02
CA PRO A 109 15.15 1.06 -2.53
C PRO A 109 14.86 -0.23 -1.77
N TYR A 110 15.47 -1.33 -2.16
CA TYR A 110 15.28 -2.67 -1.62
C TYR A 110 16.37 -3.10 -0.63
N LEU A 111 17.27 -2.22 -0.21
CA LEU A 111 18.41 -2.61 0.63
C LEU A 111 17.95 -3.13 1.99
N TYR A 112 18.33 -4.37 2.31
CA TYR A 112 18.09 -5.02 3.59
C TYR A 112 19.40 -5.50 4.28
N ASP A 113 20.52 -5.62 3.54
CA ASP A 113 21.85 -5.88 4.11
C ASP A 113 22.73 -4.65 3.93
N PHE A 114 22.90 -3.89 5.01
CA PHE A 114 23.65 -2.63 5.01
C PHE A 114 25.17 -2.83 5.15
N LYS A 115 25.68 -4.06 5.27
CA LYS A 115 27.12 -4.34 5.31
C LYS A 115 27.66 -4.42 3.89
N LEU A 116 28.21 -3.32 3.41
CA LEU A 116 28.62 -3.16 2.01
C LEU A 116 30.11 -2.85 1.90
N LYS A 117 30.71 -3.22 0.77
CA LYS A 117 32.07 -2.86 0.37
C LYS A 117 32.01 -1.68 -0.60
N PRO A 118 32.24 -0.44 -0.15
CA PRO A 118 32.20 0.72 -1.02
C PRO A 118 33.45 0.81 -1.90
N THR A 119 33.26 1.37 -3.10
CA THR A 119 34.35 1.79 -3.98
C THR A 119 34.46 3.31 -3.94
N PHE A 120 35.66 3.83 -3.83
CA PHE A 120 35.89 5.25 -3.77
C PHE A 120 37.24 5.63 -4.39
N THR A 121 37.35 6.87 -4.82
CA THR A 121 38.61 7.51 -5.20
C THR A 121 38.83 8.75 -4.34
N VAL A 122 40.07 9.08 -4.08
CA VAL A 122 40.48 10.20 -3.23
C VAL A 122 41.55 11.06 -3.87
N SER A 123 41.79 12.25 -3.31
CA SER A 123 42.91 13.11 -3.67
C SER A 123 44.24 12.35 -3.60
N LYS A 124 45.16 12.67 -4.52
CA LYS A 124 46.44 11.99 -4.63
C LYS A 124 47.22 11.99 -3.31
N GLY A 125 47.65 10.82 -2.86
CA GLY A 125 48.42 10.64 -1.64
C GLY A 125 47.60 10.64 -0.34
N SER A 126 46.29 10.72 -0.44
CA SER A 126 45.41 10.65 0.74
C SER A 126 45.05 9.21 1.09
N LYS A 127 44.75 8.98 2.37
CA LYS A 127 44.23 7.74 2.93
C LYS A 127 42.84 8.00 3.54
N VAL A 128 42.03 6.97 3.63
CA VAL A 128 40.66 7.05 4.15
C VAL A 128 40.52 6.15 5.37
N TYR A 129 39.82 6.64 6.39
CA TYR A 129 39.56 5.93 7.64
C TYR A 129 38.10 5.95 8.04
N VAL A 130 37.63 4.89 8.68
CA VAL A 130 36.41 4.83 9.48
C VAL A 130 36.82 4.53 10.90
N GLY A 131 36.69 5.51 11.80
CA GLY A 131 37.37 5.47 13.09
C GLY A 131 38.89 5.36 12.90
N GLU A 132 39.51 4.32 13.45
CA GLU A 132 40.95 4.08 13.32
C GLU A 132 41.29 3.10 12.19
N VAL A 133 40.32 2.53 11.50
CA VAL A 133 40.51 1.50 10.48
C VAL A 133 40.69 2.13 9.10
N GLU A 134 41.89 1.91 8.50
CA GLU A 134 42.15 2.33 7.12
C GLU A 134 41.23 1.58 6.15
N GLN A 135 40.54 2.30 5.29
CA GLN A 135 39.59 1.79 4.32
C GLN A 135 40.28 1.53 2.98
N LYS A 136 40.07 0.34 2.43
CA LYS A 136 40.49 -0.04 1.09
C LYS A 136 39.31 -0.12 0.16
N SER A 137 39.36 0.68 -0.91
CA SER A 137 38.30 0.78 -1.92
C SER A 137 37.94 -0.57 -2.53
N GLY A 138 36.69 -1.01 -2.40
CA GLY A 138 36.15 -2.28 -2.91
C GLY A 138 36.53 -3.53 -2.06
N GLU A 139 37.28 -3.38 -0.97
CA GLU A 139 37.72 -4.51 -0.13
C GLU A 139 37.13 -4.46 1.28
N THR A 140 37.21 -3.30 1.95
CA THR A 140 36.78 -3.16 3.35
C THR A 140 35.25 -3.09 3.43
N GLU A 141 34.64 -4.00 4.19
CA GLU A 141 33.21 -3.99 4.46
C GLU A 141 32.89 -3.02 5.59
N VAL A 142 31.84 -2.21 5.41
CA VAL A 142 31.37 -1.23 6.38
C VAL A 142 29.87 -1.37 6.57
N ASP A 143 29.41 -1.24 7.81
CA ASP A 143 27.99 -1.28 8.17
C ASP A 143 27.37 0.13 8.06
N PHE A 144 26.45 0.30 7.11
CA PHE A 144 25.75 1.54 6.82
C PHE A 144 24.33 1.58 7.43
N THR A 145 24.00 0.73 8.38
CA THR A 145 22.73 0.81 9.13
C THR A 145 22.51 2.19 9.74
N ARG A 146 23.60 2.94 9.99
CA ARG A 146 23.63 4.34 10.43
C ARG A 146 24.61 5.12 9.57
N PRO A 147 24.48 6.46 9.52
CA PRO A 147 25.49 7.29 8.85
C PRO A 147 26.90 7.03 9.41
N VAL A 148 27.86 6.91 8.52
CA VAL A 148 29.27 6.58 8.84
C VAL A 148 30.16 7.77 8.50
N THR A 149 31.07 8.13 9.41
CA THR A 149 32.07 9.15 9.15
C THR A 149 33.29 8.54 8.47
N TYR A 150 33.63 9.06 7.29
CA TYR A 150 34.82 8.75 6.52
C TYR A 150 35.80 9.91 6.64
N THR A 151 36.91 9.70 7.32
CA THR A 151 37.95 10.70 7.48
C THR A 151 39.03 10.50 6.42
N VAL A 152 39.22 11.50 5.56
CA VAL A 152 40.29 11.54 4.56
C VAL A 152 41.49 12.28 5.13
N LYS A 153 42.65 11.67 5.11
CA LYS A 153 43.90 12.21 5.67
C LYS A 153 44.96 12.39 4.58
N SER A 154 45.60 13.57 4.59
CA SER A 154 46.79 13.86 3.74
C SER A 154 47.80 14.65 4.57
N GLY A 155 48.89 13.99 5.03
CA GLY A 155 49.77 14.52 6.05
C GLY A 155 49.00 14.83 7.32
N ASP A 156 49.14 16.08 7.80
CA ASP A 156 48.46 16.57 9.02
C ASP A 156 47.04 17.13 8.74
N VAL A 157 46.57 17.08 7.51
CA VAL A 157 45.26 17.64 7.12
C VAL A 157 44.24 16.53 7.03
N GLU A 158 43.10 16.73 7.68
CA GLU A 158 41.97 15.80 7.70
C GLU A 158 40.70 16.48 7.17
N HIS A 159 39.84 15.66 6.54
CA HIS A 159 38.52 16.09 6.09
C HIS A 159 37.52 14.96 6.28
N ASP A 160 36.46 15.24 7.02
CA ASP A 160 35.40 14.27 7.33
C ASP A 160 34.26 14.34 6.34
N TYR A 161 33.79 13.17 5.92
CA TYR A 161 32.58 12.97 5.12
C TYR A 161 31.58 12.16 5.91
N THR A 162 30.33 12.63 5.96
CA THR A 162 29.20 11.81 6.46
C THR A 162 28.61 11.02 5.31
N VAL A 163 28.72 9.70 5.37
CA VAL A 163 28.17 8.77 4.35
C VAL A 163 26.88 8.15 4.86
N SER A 164 25.78 8.36 4.14
CA SER A 164 24.45 7.85 4.47
C SER A 164 23.91 7.02 3.31
N ILE A 165 23.73 5.72 3.54
CA ILE A 165 23.13 4.79 2.59
C ILE A 165 21.80 4.32 3.19
N THR A 166 20.72 4.52 2.46
CA THR A 166 19.36 4.24 2.95
C THR A 166 18.57 3.41 1.94
N ASN A 167 17.47 2.85 2.38
CA ASN A 167 16.41 2.28 1.55
C ASN A 167 15.18 3.20 1.54
N THR A 168 14.03 2.69 1.10
CA THR A 168 12.77 3.45 1.08
C THR A 168 12.14 3.67 2.46
N GLY A 169 12.64 2.99 3.49
CA GLY A 169 12.04 2.98 4.84
C GLY A 169 10.91 1.96 5.00
N LEU A 170 10.64 1.16 3.96
CA LEU A 170 9.66 0.08 3.99
C LEU A 170 10.35 -1.27 4.25
N PRO A 171 9.64 -2.26 4.84
CA PRO A 171 10.09 -3.62 4.89
C PRO A 171 10.35 -4.17 3.48
N VAL A 172 11.26 -5.13 3.37
CA VAL A 172 11.62 -5.77 2.11
C VAL A 172 11.19 -7.23 2.12
N VAL A 173 10.33 -7.62 1.18
CA VAL A 173 9.94 -9.01 0.95
C VAL A 173 10.81 -9.58 -0.16
N VAL A 174 11.50 -10.68 0.12
CA VAL A 174 12.35 -11.39 -0.85
C VAL A 174 11.73 -12.75 -1.13
N ILE A 175 11.37 -12.99 -2.38
CA ILE A 175 10.82 -14.27 -2.86
C ILE A 175 11.85 -14.91 -3.78
N GLN A 176 12.10 -16.20 -3.57
CA GLN A 176 12.86 -17.06 -4.47
C GLN A 176 11.95 -18.21 -4.92
N GLN A 177 11.71 -18.30 -6.22
CA GLN A 177 10.91 -19.36 -6.80
C GLN A 177 11.78 -20.60 -7.04
N SER A 178 11.22 -21.78 -6.76
CA SER A 178 11.86 -23.08 -7.02
C SER A 178 11.96 -23.38 -8.52
N GLN A 179 11.01 -22.86 -9.29
CA GLN A 179 10.94 -22.97 -10.75
C GLN A 179 10.43 -21.65 -11.31
N SER A 180 11.28 -20.92 -11.98
CA SER A 180 10.89 -19.75 -12.76
C SER A 180 10.33 -20.23 -14.10
N GLY A 181 9.20 -19.66 -14.55
CA GLY A 181 8.90 -19.69 -15.97
C GLY A 181 7.77 -20.56 -16.50
N ASP A 182 6.87 -21.12 -15.68
CA ASP A 182 5.58 -21.64 -16.20
C ASP A 182 4.49 -20.56 -16.24
N PHE A 183 4.84 -19.43 -16.84
CA PHE A 183 3.90 -18.37 -17.09
C PHE A 183 3.00 -18.74 -18.28
N LYS A 184 1.79 -19.25 -18.00
CA LYS A 184 0.77 -19.39 -19.04
C LYS A 184 0.29 -18.00 -19.43
N GLU A 185 0.30 -17.72 -20.74
CA GLU A 185 -0.37 -16.56 -21.34
C GLU A 185 -1.78 -16.46 -20.75
N VAL A 186 -2.03 -15.44 -19.93
CA VAL A 186 -3.38 -15.19 -19.43
C VAL A 186 -4.14 -14.53 -20.56
N THR A 187 -4.88 -15.32 -21.31
CA THR A 187 -5.84 -14.84 -22.30
C THR A 187 -7.06 -14.34 -21.52
N THR A 188 -7.06 -13.07 -21.14
CA THR A 188 -8.30 -12.46 -20.64
C THR A 188 -9.25 -12.31 -21.80
N GLY A 189 -10.27 -13.14 -21.83
CA GLY A 189 -11.37 -13.01 -22.79
C GLY A 189 -12.02 -11.65 -22.67
N GLY A 190 -12.03 -10.93 -23.76
CA GLY A 190 -12.48 -9.63 -24.15
C GLY A 190 -13.65 -8.93 -23.45
N LEU A 191 -13.73 -8.85 -22.13
CA LEU A 191 -14.84 -8.15 -21.48
C LEU A 191 -14.70 -6.61 -21.53
N TRP A 192 -13.55 -6.07 -21.90
CA TRP A 192 -13.32 -4.62 -21.97
C TRP A 192 -12.38 -4.22 -23.10
N GLY A 193 -12.34 -4.95 -24.21
CA GLY A 193 -11.54 -4.58 -25.38
C GLY A 193 -10.01 -4.60 -25.16
N ILE A 194 -9.55 -5.21 -24.08
CA ILE A 194 -8.13 -5.51 -23.86
C ILE A 194 -7.83 -6.73 -24.68
N GLY A 195 -7.36 -6.52 -25.92
CA GLY A 195 -6.95 -7.57 -26.81
C GLY A 195 -5.90 -8.46 -26.16
N ALA A 196 -6.08 -9.75 -26.26
CA ALA A 196 -5.40 -10.85 -25.63
C ALA A 196 -3.91 -11.01 -26.00
N LYS A 197 -3.10 -9.97 -26.10
CA LYS A 197 -1.66 -10.07 -26.34
C LYS A 197 -0.90 -8.89 -25.77
N THR A 198 -0.80 -8.82 -24.46
CA THR A 198 0.33 -8.12 -23.87
C THR A 198 1.06 -9.10 -22.95
N VAL A 199 1.71 -10.07 -23.55
CA VAL A 199 2.78 -10.80 -22.86
C VAL A 199 3.90 -9.80 -22.67
N ASN A 200 3.98 -9.21 -21.51
CA ASN A 200 5.15 -8.44 -21.13
C ASN A 200 6.27 -9.42 -20.88
N LYS A 201 7.24 -9.48 -21.78
CA LYS A 201 8.42 -10.37 -21.69
C LYS A 201 9.12 -10.30 -20.34
N PHE A 202 9.01 -9.18 -19.63
CA PHE A 202 9.64 -9.03 -18.33
C PHE A 202 8.92 -9.81 -17.21
N VAL A 203 7.69 -10.25 -17.42
CA VAL A 203 6.93 -11.05 -16.46
C VAL A 203 7.13 -12.55 -16.68
N ASP A 204 7.85 -12.96 -17.72
CA ASP A 204 8.17 -14.37 -18.02
C ASP A 204 8.98 -15.05 -16.89
N PHE A 205 9.61 -14.28 -16.00
CA PHE A 205 10.27 -14.81 -14.81
C PHE A 205 9.31 -14.96 -13.61
N MET A 206 8.14 -14.33 -13.67
CA MET A 206 7.22 -14.24 -12.54
C MET A 206 6.09 -15.25 -12.67
N VAL A 207 6.10 -16.26 -11.90
CA VAL A 207 4.95 -16.77 -11.18
C VAL A 207 3.90 -17.57 -11.97
N ARG A 208 3.57 -18.67 -11.43
CA ARG A 208 2.47 -19.55 -11.84
C ARG A 208 1.15 -18.80 -11.93
N GLY A 209 0.30 -19.15 -12.91
CA GLY A 209 -1.04 -18.58 -13.08
C GLY A 209 -1.93 -18.84 -11.85
N LYS A 210 -3.00 -18.04 -11.71
CA LYS A 210 -3.93 -18.12 -10.56
C LYS A 210 -4.60 -19.49 -10.42
N ASP A 211 -4.79 -20.19 -11.52
CA ASP A 211 -5.51 -21.46 -11.59
C ASP A 211 -4.59 -22.70 -11.54
N THR A 212 -3.28 -22.47 -11.33
CA THR A 212 -2.32 -23.58 -11.20
C THR A 212 -2.33 -24.15 -9.78
N GLU A 213 -1.98 -25.45 -9.66
CA GLU A 213 -1.77 -26.09 -8.38
C GLU A 213 -0.71 -25.35 -7.54
N TRP A 214 -0.88 -25.39 -6.22
CA TRP A 214 0.10 -24.81 -5.31
C TRP A 214 1.36 -25.68 -5.27
N VAL A 215 2.50 -25.08 -5.59
CA VAL A 215 3.83 -25.66 -5.39
C VAL A 215 4.44 -24.95 -4.19
N GLU A 216 4.68 -25.65 -3.10
CA GLU A 216 5.10 -25.09 -1.82
C GLU A 216 6.64 -25.16 -1.64
N ASP A 217 7.40 -25.08 -2.74
CA ASP A 217 8.85 -25.16 -2.78
C ASP A 217 9.54 -23.80 -2.97
N ASP A 218 8.76 -22.73 -3.17
CA ASP A 218 9.25 -21.36 -3.18
C ASP A 218 9.65 -20.94 -1.76
N GLN A 219 10.48 -19.92 -1.66
CA GLN A 219 10.94 -19.40 -0.37
C GLN A 219 10.63 -17.91 -0.25
N MET A 220 10.24 -17.49 0.94
CA MET A 220 10.04 -16.09 1.28
C MET A 220 10.82 -15.74 2.54
N THR A 221 11.49 -14.60 2.50
CA THR A 221 12.16 -13.96 3.64
C THR A 221 11.66 -12.53 3.73
N ILE A 222 11.45 -12.00 4.93
CA ILE A 222 11.04 -10.61 5.14
C ILE A 222 12.03 -9.93 6.08
N TYR A 223 12.47 -8.75 5.67
CA TYR A 223 13.35 -7.88 6.44
C TYR A 223 12.60 -6.59 6.81
N ASN A 224 12.78 -6.12 8.03
CA ASN A 224 12.39 -4.77 8.41
C ASN A 224 13.23 -3.73 7.67
N ALA A 225 12.79 -2.47 7.67
CA ALA A 225 13.49 -1.38 6.99
C ALA A 225 14.93 -1.15 7.50
N ASP A 226 15.24 -1.55 8.73
CA ASP A 226 16.58 -1.46 9.33
C ASP A 226 17.48 -2.68 9.03
N GLY A 227 16.98 -3.63 8.22
CA GLY A 227 17.67 -4.86 7.84
C GLY A 227 17.54 -6.01 8.85
N THR A 228 16.86 -5.84 9.95
CA THR A 228 16.54 -6.95 10.86
C THR A 228 15.52 -7.91 10.22
N VAL A 229 15.64 -9.20 10.55
CA VAL A 229 14.74 -10.23 10.00
C VAL A 229 13.40 -10.21 10.74
N ASP A 230 12.30 -9.97 10.03
CA ASP A 230 10.93 -10.18 10.52
C ASP A 230 10.50 -11.64 10.35
N LEU A 231 10.60 -12.16 9.13
CA LEU A 231 10.34 -13.54 8.79
C LEU A 231 11.64 -14.19 8.28
N ALA A 232 12.16 -15.16 9.02
CA ALA A 232 13.21 -16.05 8.52
C ALA A 232 12.71 -16.85 7.32
N THR A 233 13.63 -17.26 6.42
CA THR A 233 13.27 -17.98 5.20
C THR A 233 12.30 -19.13 5.47
N ALA A 234 11.12 -19.04 4.89
CA ALA A 234 10.04 -20.00 5.04
C ALA A 234 9.57 -20.54 3.67
N ASN A 235 9.23 -21.82 3.62
CA ASN A 235 8.70 -22.44 2.41
C ASN A 235 7.27 -21.97 2.14
N CYS A 236 7.01 -21.61 0.91
CA CYS A 236 5.70 -21.15 0.44
C CYS A 236 5.47 -21.54 -1.00
N GLY A 237 4.26 -21.35 -1.48
CA GLY A 237 3.92 -21.30 -2.89
C GLY A 237 3.51 -19.88 -3.26
N VAL A 238 3.93 -19.41 -4.43
CA VAL A 238 3.55 -18.10 -4.97
C VAL A 238 2.87 -18.27 -6.31
N ARG A 239 1.76 -17.56 -6.52
CA ARG A 239 1.05 -17.57 -7.81
C ARG A 239 0.34 -16.25 -8.05
N LEU A 240 -0.03 -15.98 -9.29
CA LEU A 240 -0.85 -14.84 -9.64
C LEU A 240 -2.21 -14.89 -8.93
N ARG A 241 -2.80 -13.73 -8.70
CA ARG A 241 -4.16 -13.60 -8.21
C ARG A 241 -4.94 -12.52 -8.96
N GLY A 242 -6.25 -12.50 -8.69
CA GLY A 242 -7.18 -11.53 -9.25
C GLY A 242 -7.74 -11.98 -10.60
N ASN A 243 -8.79 -11.33 -11.03
CA ASN A 243 -9.40 -11.55 -12.34
C ASN A 243 -8.82 -10.54 -13.35
N THR A 244 -9.26 -9.29 -13.33
CA THR A 244 -8.76 -8.24 -14.22
C THR A 244 -7.33 -7.82 -13.88
N SER A 245 -6.98 -7.74 -12.60
CA SER A 245 -5.70 -7.20 -12.13
C SER A 245 -4.48 -8.02 -12.56
N GLN A 246 -4.62 -9.32 -12.80
CA GLN A 246 -3.53 -10.14 -13.36
C GLN A 246 -3.19 -9.80 -14.81
N ALA A 247 -4.05 -9.05 -15.52
CA ALA A 247 -3.78 -8.58 -16.89
C ALA A 247 -2.93 -7.29 -16.92
N TYR A 248 -2.82 -6.58 -15.79
CA TYR A 248 -2.01 -5.37 -15.72
C TYR A 248 -0.50 -5.68 -15.74
N PRO A 249 0.35 -4.72 -16.12
CA PRO A 249 1.80 -4.90 -16.11
C PRO A 249 2.35 -5.32 -14.75
N LYS A 250 1.99 -4.62 -13.69
CA LYS A 250 2.38 -4.93 -12.30
C LYS A 250 1.39 -5.95 -11.72
N LYS A 251 1.88 -7.13 -11.39
CA LYS A 251 1.04 -8.31 -11.08
C LYS A 251 0.79 -8.49 -9.59
N PRO A 252 -0.46 -8.63 -9.14
CA PRO A 252 -0.75 -9.02 -7.76
C PRO A 252 -0.51 -10.52 -7.55
N LEU A 253 -0.07 -10.87 -6.34
CA LEU A 253 0.35 -12.23 -5.98
C LEU A 253 -0.45 -12.78 -4.81
N ALA A 254 -0.68 -14.09 -4.83
CA ALA A 254 -1.12 -14.86 -3.68
C ALA A 254 0.02 -15.71 -3.15
N VAL A 255 0.15 -15.78 -1.84
CA VAL A 255 1.17 -16.56 -1.13
C VAL A 255 0.49 -17.57 -0.21
N LYS A 256 0.98 -18.82 -0.25
CA LYS A 256 0.55 -19.88 0.67
C LYS A 256 1.77 -20.51 1.33
N PHE A 257 1.99 -20.20 2.60
CA PHE A 257 3.05 -20.85 3.37
C PHE A 257 2.72 -22.33 3.62
N LYS A 258 3.76 -23.15 3.65
CA LYS A 258 3.64 -24.56 4.06
C LYS A 258 3.14 -24.65 5.51
N ASP A 259 3.70 -23.85 6.39
CA ASP A 259 3.30 -23.73 7.79
C ASP A 259 2.80 -22.31 8.10
N LYS A 260 1.91 -22.15 9.10
CA LYS A 260 1.39 -20.84 9.49
C LYS A 260 2.53 -19.91 9.94
N GLN A 261 2.71 -18.78 9.28
CA GLN A 261 3.70 -17.74 9.60
C GLN A 261 3.02 -16.46 10.11
N ALA A 262 3.65 -15.82 11.11
CA ALA A 262 3.38 -14.42 11.46
C ALA A 262 4.21 -13.55 10.50
N VAL A 263 3.66 -12.45 10.05
CA VAL A 263 4.27 -11.59 9.04
C VAL A 263 4.07 -10.13 9.45
N LEU A 264 5.14 -9.37 9.63
CA LEU A 264 5.11 -7.94 9.97
C LEU A 264 4.15 -7.60 11.13
N GLY A 265 4.22 -8.39 12.20
CA GLY A 265 3.37 -8.24 13.39
C GLY A 265 1.94 -8.77 13.24
N MET A 266 1.52 -9.18 12.06
CA MET A 266 0.20 -9.79 11.83
C MET A 266 0.15 -11.24 12.31
N PRO A 267 -1.02 -11.72 12.78
CA PRO A 267 -1.18 -13.07 13.34
C PRO A 267 -0.84 -14.20 12.37
N LYS A 268 -0.37 -15.33 12.90
CA LYS A 268 0.03 -16.50 12.10
C LYS A 268 -1.10 -17.03 11.20
N HIS A 269 -0.81 -17.11 9.92
CA HIS A 269 -1.67 -17.73 8.93
C HIS A 269 -0.88 -18.31 7.75
N LYS A 270 -1.50 -19.21 6.95
CA LYS A 270 -0.86 -19.73 5.74
C LYS A 270 -1.05 -18.80 4.53
N ARG A 271 -2.14 -18.05 4.46
CA ARG A 271 -2.57 -17.30 3.27
C ARG A 271 -2.30 -15.80 3.40
N TRP A 272 -1.60 -15.26 2.42
CA TRP A 272 -1.23 -13.84 2.32
C TRP A 272 -1.40 -13.35 0.90
N VAL A 273 -1.47 -12.05 0.72
CA VAL A 273 -1.64 -11.40 -0.58
C VAL A 273 -0.66 -10.24 -0.70
N LEU A 274 -0.08 -10.09 -1.89
CA LEU A 274 0.69 -8.92 -2.29
C LEU A 274 -0.13 -8.19 -3.37
N LEU A 275 -0.81 -7.12 -2.97
CA LEU A 275 -1.56 -6.26 -3.89
C LEU A 275 -0.61 -5.33 -4.63
N ALA A 276 -0.75 -5.27 -5.95
CA ALA A 276 0.11 -4.46 -6.79
C ALA A 276 -0.28 -2.98 -6.82
N ASN A 277 -1.53 -2.65 -6.47
CA ASN A 277 -2.12 -1.31 -6.49
C ASN A 277 -1.90 -0.57 -7.84
N TRP A 278 -1.92 -1.31 -8.95
CA TRP A 278 -1.61 -0.75 -10.28
C TRP A 278 -2.51 0.41 -10.68
N LEU A 279 -3.79 0.35 -10.32
CA LEU A 279 -4.77 1.39 -10.65
C LEU A 279 -4.75 2.57 -9.68
N ASP A 280 -4.07 2.43 -8.56
CA ASP A 280 -3.96 3.48 -7.54
C ASP A 280 -2.65 4.25 -7.69
N HIS A 281 -2.74 5.43 -8.29
CA HIS A 281 -1.59 6.34 -8.45
C HIS A 281 -0.96 6.73 -7.10
N SER A 282 -1.74 6.76 -6.02
CA SER A 282 -1.24 7.08 -4.68
C SER A 282 -0.58 5.90 -3.96
N MET A 283 -0.83 4.67 -4.38
CA MET A 283 -0.41 3.41 -3.75
C MET A 283 -0.98 3.14 -2.36
N ILE A 284 -1.88 3.99 -1.84
CA ILE A 284 -2.35 3.92 -0.45
C ILE A 284 -3.87 3.80 -0.29
N ARG A 285 -4.66 3.72 -1.37
CA ARG A 285 -6.13 3.67 -1.28
C ARG A 285 -6.62 2.43 -0.54
N ASN A 286 -6.08 1.26 -0.83
CA ASN A 286 -6.37 0.05 -0.08
C ASN A 286 -6.00 0.21 1.40
N SER A 287 -4.79 0.70 1.70
CA SER A 287 -4.32 0.93 3.08
C SER A 287 -5.26 1.84 3.87
N VAL A 288 -5.62 2.98 3.26
CA VAL A 288 -6.51 3.97 3.89
C VAL A 288 -7.93 3.42 4.08
N ALA A 289 -8.45 2.65 3.13
CA ALA A 289 -9.78 2.04 3.25
C ALA A 289 -9.82 0.96 4.34
N PHE A 290 -8.77 0.16 4.47
CA PHE A 290 -8.68 -0.81 5.58
C PHE A 290 -8.50 -0.11 6.93
N ASP A 291 -7.71 0.97 7.02
CA ASP A 291 -7.60 1.76 8.24
C ASP A 291 -8.93 2.44 8.61
N LEU A 292 -9.69 2.91 7.61
CA LEU A 292 -11.05 3.40 7.81
C LEU A 292 -11.94 2.32 8.45
N ALA A 293 -11.87 1.09 7.95
CA ALA A 293 -12.64 -0.03 8.50
C ALA A 293 -12.19 -0.36 9.93
N HIS A 294 -10.89 -0.32 10.21
CA HIS A 294 -10.36 -0.52 11.57
C HIS A 294 -10.77 0.59 12.54
N LEU A 295 -10.83 1.84 12.10
CA LEU A 295 -11.33 2.95 12.92
C LEU A 295 -12.80 2.74 13.31
N ILE A 296 -13.62 2.28 12.37
CA ILE A 296 -15.03 1.92 12.63
C ILE A 296 -15.12 0.75 13.61
N GLU A 297 -14.31 -0.28 13.40
CA GLU A 297 -14.22 -1.44 14.30
C GLU A 297 -13.81 -1.02 15.72
N GLN A 298 -12.79 -0.19 15.88
CA GLN A 298 -12.36 0.32 17.18
C GLN A 298 -13.43 1.21 17.82
N ALA A 299 -14.16 2.00 17.04
CA ALA A 299 -15.21 2.86 17.56
C ALA A 299 -16.31 2.07 18.25
N TRP A 300 -16.82 0.99 17.64
CA TRP A 300 -17.85 0.18 18.28
C TRP A 300 -17.28 -0.71 19.41
N LYS A 301 -16.05 -1.23 19.30
CA LYS A 301 -15.38 -1.95 20.40
C LYS A 301 -15.22 -1.09 21.65
N ASN A 302 -14.95 0.19 21.47
CA ASN A 302 -14.82 1.14 22.58
C ASN A 302 -16.17 1.67 23.09
N ASN A 303 -17.28 1.42 22.38
CA ASN A 303 -18.63 1.90 22.69
C ASN A 303 -19.67 0.79 22.55
N ALA A 304 -19.66 -0.16 23.46
CA ALA A 304 -20.51 -1.36 23.40
C ALA A 304 -22.02 -1.04 23.27
N SER A 305 -22.46 0.17 23.65
CA SER A 305 -23.87 0.59 23.57
C SER A 305 -24.42 0.66 22.16
N ILE A 306 -23.56 0.87 21.12
CA ILE A 306 -24.00 0.91 19.73
C ILE A 306 -24.03 -0.49 19.07
N GLY A 307 -23.61 -1.53 19.79
CA GLY A 307 -23.57 -2.92 19.34
C GLY A 307 -22.39 -3.23 18.42
N GLU A 308 -22.06 -4.51 18.32
CA GLU A 308 -21.00 -5.02 17.45
C GLU A 308 -21.33 -4.77 15.98
N GLY A 309 -20.31 -4.42 15.20
CA GLY A 309 -20.40 -4.26 13.76
C GLY A 309 -19.59 -5.33 13.02
N ILE A 310 -18.84 -4.93 11.97
CA ILE A 310 -17.93 -5.86 11.28
C ILE A 310 -16.81 -6.29 12.24
N PRO A 311 -16.70 -7.59 12.56
CA PRO A 311 -15.85 -8.06 13.67
C PRO A 311 -14.36 -8.08 13.35
N TRP A 312 -14.03 -8.15 12.07
CA TRP A 312 -12.66 -8.22 11.56
C TRP A 312 -12.55 -7.61 10.16
N ASN A 313 -11.45 -6.92 9.92
CA ASN A 313 -11.08 -6.42 8.61
C ASN A 313 -9.60 -6.74 8.32
N VAL A 314 -9.22 -6.65 7.06
CA VAL A 314 -7.88 -6.99 6.57
C VAL A 314 -6.83 -6.04 7.13
N HIS A 315 -5.74 -6.60 7.69
CA HIS A 315 -4.53 -5.87 8.04
C HIS A 315 -3.46 -6.05 6.97
N GLY A 316 -2.61 -5.06 6.81
CA GLY A 316 -1.50 -5.13 5.87
C GLY A 316 -0.53 -3.98 6.03
N GLN A 317 0.54 -4.04 5.23
CA GLN A 317 1.59 -3.03 5.21
C GLN A 317 2.22 -2.92 3.83
N ASN A 318 2.59 -1.71 3.42
CA ASN A 318 3.38 -1.52 2.19
C ASN A 318 4.80 -2.04 2.38
N VAL A 319 5.32 -2.69 1.34
CA VAL A 319 6.64 -3.33 1.30
C VAL A 319 7.32 -3.09 -0.04
N GLU A 320 8.63 -3.19 -0.07
CA GLU A 320 9.39 -3.36 -1.31
C GLU A 320 9.48 -4.85 -1.64
N LEU A 321 9.20 -5.21 -2.87
CA LEU A 321 9.20 -6.61 -3.31
C LEU A 321 10.39 -6.91 -4.21
N VAL A 322 11.12 -7.97 -3.85
CA VAL A 322 12.19 -8.57 -4.66
C VAL A 322 11.80 -10.00 -4.99
N ILE A 323 11.82 -10.36 -6.28
CA ILE A 323 11.54 -11.71 -6.76
C ILE A 323 12.70 -12.17 -7.62
N ASP A 324 13.29 -13.34 -7.29
CA ASP A 324 14.39 -13.95 -8.02
C ASP A 324 15.54 -12.97 -8.35
N GLY A 325 15.88 -12.14 -7.37
CA GLY A 325 16.91 -11.13 -7.54
C GLY A 325 16.49 -9.89 -8.37
N HIS A 326 15.20 -9.65 -8.57
CA HIS A 326 14.66 -8.49 -9.28
C HIS A 326 13.80 -7.65 -8.36
N HIS A 327 14.15 -6.38 -8.16
CA HIS A 327 13.30 -5.42 -7.45
C HIS A 327 12.12 -5.04 -8.35
N VAL A 328 10.91 -5.29 -7.90
CA VAL A 328 9.67 -5.08 -8.67
C VAL A 328 8.76 -4.01 -8.07
N GLY A 329 9.22 -3.30 -7.06
CA GLY A 329 8.58 -2.08 -6.54
C GLY A 329 7.75 -2.27 -5.29
N ASN A 330 6.91 -1.28 -5.03
CA ASN A 330 6.02 -1.21 -3.87
C ASN A 330 4.82 -2.14 -4.02
N TYR A 331 4.55 -2.92 -2.99
CA TYR A 331 3.36 -3.77 -2.89
C TYR A 331 2.71 -3.59 -1.52
N TYR A 332 1.42 -3.86 -1.42
CA TYR A 332 0.74 -3.95 -0.14
C TYR A 332 0.62 -5.43 0.26
N LEU A 333 1.43 -5.85 1.24
CA LEU A 333 1.37 -7.19 1.82
C LEU A 333 0.28 -7.22 2.88
N CYS A 334 -0.73 -8.05 2.68
CA CYS A 334 -1.88 -8.11 3.56
C CYS A 334 -2.42 -9.53 3.77
N GLU A 335 -3.30 -9.64 4.74
CA GLU A 335 -4.07 -10.84 5.01
C GLU A 335 -5.00 -11.16 3.86
N GLN A 336 -5.16 -12.43 3.53
CA GLN A 336 -6.25 -12.89 2.65
C GLN A 336 -7.52 -13.09 3.49
N ILE A 337 -8.67 -12.63 3.00
CA ILE A 337 -9.97 -12.95 3.62
C ILE A 337 -10.14 -14.46 3.65
N LYS A 338 -10.30 -15.01 4.84
CA LYS A 338 -10.52 -16.43 5.13
C LYS A 338 -11.20 -16.60 6.48
N ILE A 339 -11.95 -17.69 6.63
CA ILE A 339 -12.43 -18.13 7.95
C ILE A 339 -11.23 -18.60 8.78
N GLY A 340 -11.23 -18.25 10.06
CA GLY A 340 -10.20 -18.67 11.01
C GLY A 340 -10.14 -17.78 12.24
N SER A 341 -9.71 -18.34 13.36
CA SER A 341 -9.70 -17.72 14.69
C SER A 341 -8.89 -16.42 14.83
N LYS A 342 -8.07 -16.09 13.85
CA LYS A 342 -7.26 -14.85 13.80
C LYS A 342 -7.61 -13.98 12.59
N ARG A 343 -8.69 -14.29 11.92
CA ARG A 343 -9.27 -13.55 10.81
C ARG A 343 -10.77 -13.44 11.02
N LEU A 344 -11.59 -13.83 10.06
CA LEU A 344 -13.02 -13.93 10.26
C LEU A 344 -13.32 -15.14 11.14
N ASP A 345 -13.52 -14.89 12.45
CA ASP A 345 -13.70 -15.93 13.47
C ASP A 345 -15.16 -16.39 13.51
N ILE A 346 -15.52 -17.18 12.52
CA ILE A 346 -16.79 -17.89 12.43
C ILE A 346 -16.53 -19.39 12.32
N ASN A 347 -17.53 -20.19 12.65
CA ASN A 347 -17.36 -21.64 12.68
C ASN A 347 -17.26 -22.22 11.27
N ASP A 348 -16.08 -22.74 10.91
CA ASP A 348 -15.84 -23.40 9.61
C ASP A 348 -16.25 -24.86 9.69
N ALA A 349 -17.55 -25.13 9.58
CA ALA A 349 -18.09 -26.46 9.73
C ALA A 349 -17.55 -27.45 8.68
N TYR A 350 -17.20 -26.99 7.48
CA TYR A 350 -16.64 -27.89 6.45
C TYR A 350 -15.28 -28.46 6.88
N GLU A 351 -14.37 -27.61 7.36
CA GLU A 351 -13.06 -28.06 7.82
C GLU A 351 -13.18 -28.86 9.13
N ASP A 352 -14.08 -28.49 10.03
CA ASP A 352 -14.31 -29.21 11.30
C ASP A 352 -14.92 -30.59 11.06
N VAL A 353 -15.92 -30.72 10.19
CA VAL A 353 -16.51 -32.02 9.82
C VAL A 353 -15.50 -32.89 9.09
N LYS A 354 -14.69 -32.31 8.20
CA LYS A 354 -13.65 -33.01 7.45
C LYS A 354 -12.53 -33.52 8.37
N ALA A 355 -12.19 -32.73 9.42
CA ALA A 355 -11.15 -33.11 10.39
C ALA A 355 -11.61 -34.18 11.38
N ASP A 356 -12.82 -34.08 11.90
CA ASP A 356 -13.28 -34.86 13.07
C ASP A 356 -14.44 -35.83 12.78
N GLY A 357 -15.16 -35.68 11.66
CA GLY A 357 -16.26 -36.54 11.26
C GLY A 357 -17.48 -36.54 12.19
N LEU A 358 -17.61 -35.54 13.09
CA LEU A 358 -18.48 -35.62 14.26
C LEU A 358 -19.57 -34.54 14.36
N VAL A 359 -19.60 -33.53 13.50
CA VAL A 359 -20.56 -32.42 13.61
C VAL A 359 -21.60 -32.51 12.54
N GLU A 360 -22.86 -32.64 12.93
CA GLU A 360 -23.98 -32.38 12.02
C GLU A 360 -24.03 -30.87 11.78
N ALA A 361 -23.70 -30.44 10.56
CA ALA A 361 -23.71 -29.06 10.17
C ALA A 361 -25.15 -28.55 10.08
N THR A 362 -25.48 -27.56 10.88
CA THR A 362 -26.76 -26.84 10.83
C THR A 362 -26.54 -25.38 10.49
N LEU A 363 -27.60 -24.71 10.05
CA LEU A 363 -27.55 -23.29 9.73
C LEU A 363 -27.12 -22.42 10.93
N GLU A 364 -27.45 -22.85 12.17
CA GLU A 364 -27.12 -22.15 13.39
C GLU A 364 -25.68 -22.36 13.88
N ASN A 365 -25.09 -23.52 13.60
CA ASN A 365 -23.77 -23.86 14.14
C ASN A 365 -22.64 -23.72 13.10
N CYS A 366 -22.96 -23.36 11.85
CA CYS A 366 -21.98 -23.19 10.77
C CYS A 366 -21.87 -21.72 10.38
N GLY A 367 -20.64 -21.30 10.11
CA GLY A 367 -20.37 -20.04 9.44
C GLY A 367 -20.08 -20.25 7.96
N TYR A 368 -20.48 -19.29 7.14
CA TYR A 368 -20.23 -19.28 5.69
C TYR A 368 -19.69 -17.92 5.26
N LEU A 369 -18.58 -17.95 4.52
CA LEU A 369 -18.04 -16.77 3.85
C LEU A 369 -18.64 -16.69 2.45
N LEU A 370 -19.24 -15.55 2.14
CA LEU A 370 -19.93 -15.29 0.88
C LEU A 370 -19.25 -14.12 0.14
N GLU A 371 -19.20 -14.19 -1.17
CA GLU A 371 -18.78 -13.10 -2.03
C GLU A 371 -19.89 -12.73 -3.01
N LEU A 372 -20.08 -11.46 -3.21
CA LEU A 372 -20.93 -10.91 -4.24
C LEU A 372 -20.03 -10.40 -5.36
N ASP A 373 -20.07 -11.07 -6.49
CA ASP A 373 -19.26 -10.70 -7.65
C ASP A 373 -19.98 -11.07 -8.96
N ASN A 374 -19.98 -10.11 -9.89
CA ASN A 374 -20.60 -10.29 -11.21
C ASN A 374 -19.83 -11.29 -12.10
N ASN A 375 -18.60 -11.67 -11.76
CA ASN A 375 -17.89 -12.76 -12.45
C ASN A 375 -18.58 -14.12 -12.26
N TYR A 376 -19.24 -14.30 -11.13
CA TYR A 376 -20.12 -15.42 -10.84
C TYR A 376 -19.48 -16.77 -11.16
N ASP A 377 -18.25 -17.00 -10.69
CA ASP A 377 -17.36 -18.08 -11.11
C ASP A 377 -17.21 -19.25 -10.11
N GLU A 378 -17.85 -19.17 -8.92
CA GLU A 378 -17.81 -20.27 -7.94
C GLU A 378 -18.82 -21.39 -8.24
N ASN A 379 -18.62 -22.55 -7.63
CA ASN A 379 -19.49 -23.71 -7.83
C ASN A 379 -20.86 -23.54 -7.16
N TYR A 380 -20.87 -23.18 -5.87
CA TYR A 380 -22.10 -22.90 -5.13
C TYR A 380 -22.43 -21.42 -5.19
N LYS A 381 -23.50 -21.10 -5.90
CA LYS A 381 -23.90 -19.72 -6.20
C LYS A 381 -25.37 -19.59 -6.52
N PHE A 382 -25.93 -18.42 -6.27
CA PHE A 382 -27.32 -18.08 -6.66
C PHE A 382 -27.49 -16.57 -6.85
N ILE A 383 -28.52 -16.21 -7.60
CA ILE A 383 -28.92 -14.83 -7.82
C ILE A 383 -30.24 -14.62 -7.13
N THR A 384 -30.39 -13.55 -6.35
CA THR A 384 -31.64 -13.21 -5.67
C THR A 384 -32.71 -12.70 -6.65
N SER A 385 -34.00 -12.83 -6.30
CA SER A 385 -35.09 -12.66 -7.25
C SER A 385 -35.47 -11.18 -7.52
N HIS A 386 -35.40 -10.30 -6.51
CA HIS A 386 -35.88 -8.91 -6.63
C HIS A 386 -34.79 -7.95 -7.07
N TYR A 387 -33.58 -8.08 -6.53
CA TYR A 387 -32.47 -7.17 -6.81
C TYR A 387 -31.36 -7.81 -7.64
N SER A 388 -31.49 -9.08 -7.98
CA SER A 388 -30.50 -9.87 -8.75
C SER A 388 -29.09 -9.80 -8.14
N VAL A 389 -28.98 -9.90 -6.82
CA VAL A 389 -27.71 -9.90 -6.11
C VAL A 389 -27.02 -11.26 -6.28
N PRO A 390 -25.80 -11.33 -6.84
CA PRO A 390 -25.08 -12.58 -7.11
C PRO A 390 -24.28 -13.04 -5.89
N PHE A 391 -24.82 -13.94 -5.10
CA PHE A 391 -24.14 -14.58 -3.98
C PHE A 391 -23.37 -15.82 -4.41
N MET A 392 -22.12 -15.93 -3.96
CA MET A 392 -21.24 -17.08 -4.15
C MET A 392 -20.63 -17.50 -2.82
N PHE A 393 -20.47 -18.80 -2.61
CA PHE A 393 -19.78 -19.35 -1.43
C PHE A 393 -18.28 -19.41 -1.71
N LYS A 394 -17.47 -18.87 -0.80
CA LYS A 394 -15.99 -18.86 -0.90
C LYS A 394 -15.34 -20.09 -0.27
N ASP A 395 -16.10 -20.84 0.47
CA ASP A 395 -15.69 -22.09 1.09
C ASP A 395 -16.56 -23.23 0.54
N ASP A 396 -16.05 -24.47 0.63
CA ASP A 396 -16.80 -25.63 0.22
C ASP A 396 -18.06 -25.79 1.08
N VAL A 397 -19.16 -26.21 0.47
CA VAL A 397 -20.43 -26.46 1.13
C VAL A 397 -20.59 -27.96 1.34
N LEU A 398 -21.02 -28.37 2.54
CA LEU A 398 -21.12 -29.79 2.90
C LEU A 398 -22.07 -30.58 2.01
N ASP A 399 -23.23 -29.98 1.72
CA ASP A 399 -24.23 -30.61 0.85
C ASP A 399 -25.23 -29.59 0.28
N ASP A 400 -26.01 -30.02 -0.69
CA ASP A 400 -27.04 -29.21 -1.34
C ASP A 400 -28.17 -28.80 -0.40
N GLY A 401 -28.43 -29.54 0.67
CA GLY A 401 -29.44 -29.21 1.68
C GLY A 401 -29.06 -27.94 2.43
N ILE A 402 -27.81 -27.85 2.88
CA ILE A 402 -27.27 -26.65 3.56
C ILE A 402 -27.23 -25.45 2.60
N PHE A 403 -26.75 -25.66 1.37
CA PHE A 403 -26.77 -24.62 0.33
C PHE A 403 -28.18 -24.04 0.15
N ASN A 404 -29.19 -24.90 0.00
CA ASN A 404 -30.58 -24.49 -0.19
C ASN A 404 -31.17 -23.77 1.04
N GLN A 405 -30.76 -24.15 2.26
CA GLN A 405 -31.17 -23.44 3.48
C GLN A 405 -30.60 -22.01 3.53
N VAL A 406 -29.31 -21.84 3.28
CA VAL A 406 -28.66 -20.53 3.22
C VAL A 406 -29.28 -19.65 2.13
N LYS A 407 -29.43 -20.20 0.92
CA LYS A 407 -30.10 -19.52 -0.20
C LYS A 407 -31.51 -19.06 0.17
N SER A 408 -32.32 -19.93 0.76
CA SER A 408 -33.70 -19.63 1.15
C SER A 408 -33.75 -18.55 2.22
N LYS A 409 -32.82 -18.57 3.19
CA LYS A 409 -32.73 -17.56 4.23
C LYS A 409 -32.36 -16.19 3.66
N ILE A 410 -31.36 -16.12 2.78
CA ILE A 410 -30.95 -14.86 2.12
C ILE A 410 -32.08 -14.33 1.22
N GLN A 411 -32.76 -15.21 0.49
CA GLN A 411 -33.93 -14.82 -0.30
C GLN A 411 -35.06 -14.28 0.60
N GLY A 412 -35.32 -14.89 1.75
CA GLY A 412 -36.31 -14.41 2.73
C GLY A 412 -35.95 -13.03 3.31
N ILE A 413 -34.67 -12.74 3.51
CA ILE A 413 -34.20 -11.39 3.88
C ILE A 413 -34.56 -10.39 2.78
N GLU A 414 -34.22 -10.71 1.52
CA GLU A 414 -34.54 -9.85 0.38
C GLU A 414 -36.06 -9.66 0.21
N ASP A 415 -36.85 -10.72 0.32
CA ASP A 415 -38.32 -10.67 0.22
C ASP A 415 -38.91 -9.73 1.27
N ASN A 416 -38.44 -9.80 2.51
CA ASN A 416 -38.84 -8.92 3.59
C ASN A 416 -38.47 -7.44 3.31
N ILE A 417 -37.26 -7.19 2.84
CA ILE A 417 -36.78 -5.83 2.48
C ILE A 417 -37.63 -5.29 1.32
N TYR A 418 -37.84 -6.09 0.29
CA TYR A 418 -38.61 -5.69 -0.90
C TYR A 418 -40.05 -5.34 -0.56
N ASN A 419 -40.68 -6.07 0.35
CA ASN A 419 -42.06 -5.86 0.80
C ASN A 419 -42.17 -4.79 1.92
N GLY A 420 -41.06 -4.17 2.36
CA GLY A 420 -41.05 -3.16 3.43
C GLY A 420 -41.16 -3.75 4.85
N ASN A 421 -40.99 -5.05 5.01
CA ASN A 421 -41.02 -5.74 6.31
C ASN A 421 -39.67 -5.71 7.01
N PHE A 422 -39.08 -4.53 7.18
CA PHE A 422 -37.71 -4.36 7.65
C PHE A 422 -37.44 -4.99 9.02
N THR A 423 -38.39 -4.87 9.97
CA THR A 423 -38.25 -5.51 11.28
C THR A 423 -38.05 -7.02 11.17
N ALA A 424 -38.77 -7.67 10.25
CA ALA A 424 -38.62 -9.10 10.00
C ALA A 424 -37.27 -9.39 9.31
N ALA A 425 -36.82 -8.55 8.38
CA ALA A 425 -35.51 -8.69 7.75
C ALA A 425 -34.37 -8.66 8.78
N TYR A 426 -34.41 -7.79 9.77
CA TYR A 426 -33.34 -7.65 10.79
C TYR A 426 -33.31 -8.79 11.82
N ASN A 427 -34.27 -9.69 11.83
CA ASN A 427 -34.13 -10.93 12.58
C ASN A 427 -33.01 -11.81 12.02
N ASP A 428 -32.82 -11.77 10.71
CA ASP A 428 -31.87 -12.60 9.96
C ASP A 428 -30.72 -11.80 9.31
N LEU A 429 -30.82 -10.48 9.25
CA LEU A 429 -29.79 -9.55 8.76
C LEU A 429 -29.20 -8.77 9.93
N ASP A 430 -27.88 -8.74 10.04
CA ASP A 430 -27.21 -7.94 11.07
C ASP A 430 -27.11 -6.48 10.66
N ILE A 431 -27.97 -5.65 11.23
CA ILE A 431 -28.09 -4.22 10.86
C ILE A 431 -26.82 -3.43 11.18
N ASN A 432 -26.05 -3.81 12.22
CA ASN A 432 -24.87 -3.07 12.62
C ASN A 432 -23.72 -3.23 11.61
N SER A 433 -23.43 -4.46 11.21
CA SER A 433 -22.41 -4.74 10.19
C SER A 433 -22.79 -4.15 8.83
N VAL A 434 -24.08 -4.17 8.50
CA VAL A 434 -24.59 -3.57 7.27
C VAL A 434 -24.41 -2.04 7.27
N VAL A 435 -24.67 -1.36 8.41
CA VAL A 435 -24.42 0.09 8.53
C VAL A 435 -22.92 0.39 8.47
N ASP A 436 -22.07 -0.42 9.09
CA ASP A 436 -20.60 -0.24 9.04
C ASP A 436 -20.06 -0.39 7.62
N GLN A 437 -20.48 -1.42 6.89
CA GLN A 437 -20.11 -1.62 5.49
C GLN A 437 -20.60 -0.44 4.63
N TRP A 438 -21.83 0.02 4.85
CA TRP A 438 -22.38 1.16 4.13
C TRP A 438 -21.57 2.45 4.38
N PHE A 439 -21.14 2.72 5.63
CA PHE A 439 -20.28 3.86 5.92
C PHE A 439 -18.94 3.77 5.15
N ILE A 440 -18.31 2.60 5.14
CA ILE A 440 -17.05 2.42 4.43
C ILE A 440 -17.23 2.66 2.93
N TRP A 441 -18.25 2.09 2.32
CA TRP A 441 -18.51 2.23 0.89
C TRP A 441 -18.88 3.67 0.50
N GLU A 442 -19.73 4.33 1.26
CA GLU A 442 -20.10 5.71 1.00
C GLU A 442 -18.92 6.67 1.23
N LEU A 443 -18.13 6.49 2.31
CA LEU A 443 -16.96 7.33 2.58
C LEU A 443 -15.86 7.16 1.52
N THR A 444 -15.62 5.95 1.09
CA THR A 444 -14.61 5.65 0.07
C THR A 444 -15.06 6.02 -1.34
N MET A 445 -16.35 6.23 -1.54
CA MET A 445 -16.96 6.48 -2.85
C MET A 445 -16.64 5.38 -3.87
N ASN A 446 -16.49 4.14 -3.43
CA ASN A 446 -16.08 3.03 -4.30
C ASN A 446 -17.19 2.68 -5.30
N HIS A 447 -16.83 2.62 -6.57
CA HIS A 447 -17.77 2.32 -7.66
C HIS A 447 -18.23 0.87 -7.69
N GLU A 448 -17.44 -0.06 -7.21
CA GLU A 448 -17.75 -1.50 -7.25
C GLU A 448 -18.89 -1.88 -6.32
N PHE A 449 -19.23 -0.96 -5.41
CA PHE A 449 -20.42 -1.05 -4.60
C PHE A 449 -21.74 -1.03 -5.40
N LEU A 450 -21.77 -0.35 -6.54
CA LEU A 450 -22.97 -0.30 -7.41
C LEU A 450 -23.13 -1.59 -8.24
N ASP A 451 -22.02 -2.11 -8.76
CA ASP A 451 -21.96 -3.37 -9.50
C ASP A 451 -21.14 -4.34 -8.66
N PRO A 452 -21.75 -5.13 -7.75
CA PRO A 452 -20.99 -5.83 -6.73
C PRO A 452 -19.88 -6.68 -7.33
N ARG A 453 -18.64 -6.35 -6.91
CA ARG A 453 -17.42 -7.09 -7.22
C ARG A 453 -16.57 -7.13 -5.96
N SER A 454 -16.11 -8.30 -5.61
CA SER A 454 -15.29 -8.50 -4.41
C SER A 454 -15.95 -7.95 -3.12
N VAL A 455 -17.28 -7.99 -3.03
CA VAL A 455 -18.05 -7.57 -1.86
C VAL A 455 -18.32 -8.80 -0.99
N TYR A 456 -17.91 -8.74 0.27
CA TYR A 456 -18.04 -9.88 1.16
C TYR A 456 -19.19 -9.73 2.14
N TYR A 457 -19.82 -10.86 2.40
CA TYR A 457 -20.78 -11.12 3.46
C TYR A 457 -20.41 -12.42 4.16
N PHE A 458 -20.95 -12.64 5.34
CA PHE A 458 -20.80 -13.89 6.04
C PHE A 458 -22.03 -14.21 6.87
N MET A 459 -22.22 -15.47 7.17
CA MET A 459 -23.18 -15.91 8.17
C MET A 459 -22.42 -16.36 9.40
N ASN A 460 -22.82 -15.85 10.55
CA ASN A 460 -22.25 -16.23 11.85
C ASN A 460 -22.97 -17.45 12.45
N GLY A 461 -22.47 -17.96 13.58
CA GLY A 461 -23.02 -19.13 14.24
C GLY A 461 -24.47 -18.98 14.77
N ASN A 462 -25.04 -17.77 14.79
CA ASN A 462 -26.45 -17.54 15.09
C ASN A 462 -27.33 -17.48 13.82
N GLY A 463 -26.76 -17.74 12.69
CA GLY A 463 -27.43 -17.79 11.40
C GLY A 463 -27.82 -16.42 10.82
N LYS A 464 -27.32 -15.29 11.34
CA LYS A 464 -27.53 -13.97 10.74
C LYS A 464 -26.59 -13.74 9.57
N LEU A 465 -27.11 -13.10 8.52
CA LEU A 465 -26.32 -12.55 7.43
C LEU A 465 -25.67 -11.25 7.91
N CYS A 466 -24.35 -11.21 7.92
CA CYS A 466 -23.54 -10.06 8.30
C CYS A 466 -22.80 -9.52 7.07
N ALA A 467 -22.65 -8.21 6.99
CA ALA A 467 -21.84 -7.57 5.96
C ALA A 467 -20.36 -7.52 6.36
N GLY A 468 -19.48 -7.59 5.38
CA GLY A 468 -18.02 -7.58 5.55
C GLY A 468 -17.38 -8.96 5.45
N PRO A 469 -16.03 -9.02 5.64
CA PRO A 469 -15.09 -7.91 5.71
C PRO A 469 -14.98 -7.14 4.38
N VAL A 470 -14.35 -5.96 4.41
CA VAL A 470 -14.24 -5.14 3.20
C VAL A 470 -12.97 -5.43 2.41
N TRP A 471 -13.03 -5.22 1.08
CA TRP A 471 -11.96 -5.56 0.14
C TRP A 471 -12.00 -4.68 -1.11
N ASP A 472 -10.84 -4.54 -1.82
CA ASP A 472 -10.70 -4.05 -3.19
C ASP A 472 -10.99 -2.56 -3.39
N PHE A 473 -10.08 -1.70 -2.90
CA PHE A 473 -10.22 -0.25 -2.93
C PHE A 473 -9.19 0.47 -3.80
N ASP A 474 -8.47 -0.21 -4.69
CA ASP A 474 -7.49 0.43 -5.56
C ASP A 474 -8.10 1.05 -6.82
N ARG A 475 -9.34 0.68 -7.16
CA ARG A 475 -10.04 1.15 -8.35
C ARG A 475 -11.17 2.13 -8.00
N ALA A 476 -11.14 3.32 -8.61
CA ALA A 476 -12.24 4.30 -8.53
C ALA A 476 -12.73 4.59 -7.09
N THR A 477 -11.79 4.71 -6.17
CA THR A 477 -12.02 4.94 -4.74
C THR A 477 -11.47 6.29 -4.33
N PHE A 478 -12.12 6.99 -3.41
CA PHE A 478 -11.77 8.35 -2.97
C PHE A 478 -11.64 9.31 -4.17
N GLN A 479 -12.68 9.39 -4.98
CA GLN A 479 -12.65 10.12 -6.24
C GLN A 479 -12.74 11.62 -6.04
N ASN A 480 -11.85 12.36 -6.71
CA ASN A 480 -12.02 13.79 -6.88
C ASN A 480 -13.11 14.04 -7.92
N VAL A 481 -14.32 14.30 -7.47
CA VAL A 481 -15.51 14.44 -8.33
C VAL A 481 -15.44 15.62 -9.31
N THR A 482 -14.52 16.57 -9.07
CA THR A 482 -14.28 17.71 -9.97
C THR A 482 -13.41 17.30 -11.17
N ASN A 483 -12.43 16.44 -10.95
CA ASN A 483 -11.39 16.10 -11.92
C ASN A 483 -11.58 14.70 -12.54
N ALA A 484 -12.21 13.78 -11.81
CA ALA A 484 -12.43 12.42 -12.30
C ALA A 484 -13.36 12.43 -13.52
N LYS A 485 -13.02 11.59 -14.49
CA LYS A 485 -13.82 11.43 -15.70
C LYS A 485 -14.92 10.41 -15.47
N ASN A 486 -16.12 10.76 -15.87
CA ASN A 486 -17.22 9.82 -15.96
C ASN A 486 -16.87 8.68 -16.91
N GLN A 487 -17.11 7.46 -16.48
CA GLN A 487 -16.79 6.27 -17.24
C GLN A 487 -17.99 5.74 -18.02
N GLY A 488 -17.91 5.86 -19.35
CA GLY A 488 -18.86 5.24 -20.29
C GLY A 488 -20.32 5.66 -20.07
N SER A 489 -21.23 4.76 -20.37
CA SER A 489 -22.68 4.93 -20.19
C SER A 489 -23.15 5.05 -18.73
N SER A 490 -22.23 4.96 -17.79
CA SER A 490 -22.48 5.07 -16.34
C SER A 490 -22.17 6.47 -15.79
N GLY A 491 -22.29 7.52 -16.59
CA GLY A 491 -22.00 8.92 -16.20
C GLY A 491 -22.65 9.42 -14.92
N ASP A 492 -23.68 8.73 -14.45
CA ASP A 492 -24.37 9.07 -13.20
C ASP A 492 -23.71 8.54 -11.93
N ARG A 493 -22.58 7.85 -12.02
CA ARG A 493 -21.91 7.22 -10.87
C ARG A 493 -21.10 8.20 -10.03
N LEU A 494 -20.54 9.24 -10.65
CA LEU A 494 -19.87 10.30 -9.89
C LEU A 494 -20.94 11.20 -9.25
N LYS A 495 -20.92 11.27 -7.93
CA LYS A 495 -21.85 12.09 -7.16
C LYS A 495 -21.10 13.21 -6.45
N PRO A 496 -21.74 14.38 -6.24
CA PRO A 496 -21.23 15.37 -5.31
C PRO A 496 -20.97 14.77 -3.93
N TYR A 497 -20.05 15.37 -3.18
CA TYR A 497 -19.67 14.85 -1.86
C TYR A 497 -20.82 14.82 -0.84
N ASP A 498 -21.86 15.60 -1.07
CA ASP A 498 -23.08 15.72 -0.26
C ASP A 498 -24.30 14.99 -0.88
N GLU A 499 -24.05 13.97 -1.70
CA GLU A 499 -25.06 13.02 -2.18
C GLU A 499 -24.68 11.59 -1.85
N TRP A 500 -25.66 10.72 -1.61
CA TRP A 500 -25.42 9.28 -1.41
C TRP A 500 -25.11 8.59 -2.73
N ILE A 501 -24.09 7.74 -2.73
CA ILE A 501 -23.75 6.92 -3.90
C ILE A 501 -24.88 5.94 -4.20
N CYS A 502 -25.48 5.36 -3.16
CA CYS A 502 -26.59 4.43 -3.32
C CYS A 502 -27.82 5.04 -4.04
N TRP A 503 -27.92 6.37 -4.14
CA TRP A 503 -28.94 7.01 -4.98
C TRP A 503 -28.74 6.79 -6.48
N SER A 504 -27.56 6.36 -6.90
CA SER A 504 -27.28 5.98 -8.30
C SER A 504 -27.71 4.54 -8.62
N ALA A 505 -28.10 3.78 -7.61
CA ALA A 505 -28.55 2.42 -7.82
C ALA A 505 -29.83 2.36 -8.65
N ASN A 506 -29.85 1.41 -9.56
CA ASN A 506 -31.03 1.07 -10.36
C ASN A 506 -31.13 -0.47 -10.38
N PRO A 507 -31.56 -1.07 -9.25
CA PRO A 507 -31.64 -2.51 -9.14
C PRO A 507 -32.65 -3.07 -10.14
N LYS A 508 -32.25 -4.14 -10.82
CA LYS A 508 -33.11 -4.85 -11.78
C LYS A 508 -33.38 -6.26 -11.27
N SER A 509 -34.58 -6.73 -11.50
CA SER A 509 -34.94 -8.13 -11.27
C SER A 509 -34.72 -8.99 -12.51
N GLY A 510 -34.55 -10.29 -12.30
CA GLY A 510 -34.50 -11.28 -13.40
C GLY A 510 -33.22 -11.25 -14.21
N LEU A 511 -32.12 -10.67 -13.70
CA LEU A 511 -30.81 -10.82 -14.31
C LEU A 511 -30.30 -12.25 -14.16
N THR A 512 -29.48 -12.68 -15.10
CA THR A 512 -28.85 -13.99 -15.16
C THR A 512 -27.33 -13.84 -15.18
N SER A 513 -26.58 -14.91 -15.02
CA SER A 513 -25.12 -14.91 -15.09
C SER A 513 -24.55 -14.25 -16.36
N SER A 514 -25.30 -14.24 -17.45
CA SER A 514 -24.85 -13.65 -18.72
C SER A 514 -25.06 -12.14 -18.84
N ASN A 515 -25.83 -11.52 -17.95
CA ASN A 515 -26.21 -10.11 -18.04
C ASN A 515 -26.23 -9.37 -16.70
N LEU A 516 -25.55 -9.88 -15.68
CA LEU A 516 -25.45 -9.26 -14.36
C LEU A 516 -24.93 -7.81 -14.43
N ASP A 517 -24.03 -7.50 -15.35
CA ASP A 517 -23.48 -6.16 -15.56
C ASP A 517 -24.52 -5.12 -16.08
N ASN A 518 -25.71 -5.56 -16.44
CA ASN A 518 -26.77 -4.65 -16.91
C ASN A 518 -27.58 -3.98 -15.78
N GLY A 519 -27.31 -4.32 -14.53
CA GLY A 519 -27.94 -3.74 -13.35
C GLY A 519 -26.95 -3.00 -12.46
N THR A 520 -27.46 -2.09 -11.64
CA THR A 520 -26.75 -1.46 -10.54
C THR A 520 -27.53 -1.74 -9.26
N SER A 521 -27.16 -2.80 -8.53
CA SER A 521 -27.96 -3.26 -7.39
C SER A 521 -27.75 -2.41 -6.14
N CYS A 522 -26.53 -1.93 -5.91
CA CYS A 522 -26.10 -1.37 -4.61
C CYS A 522 -26.60 -2.25 -3.44
N ILE A 523 -26.69 -3.54 -3.69
CA ILE A 523 -27.17 -4.59 -2.77
C ILE A 523 -28.57 -4.22 -2.23
N PHE A 524 -28.75 -4.13 -0.93
CA PHE A 524 -30.03 -3.80 -0.29
C PHE A 524 -30.16 -2.31 0.10
N TYR A 525 -29.11 -1.51 0.00
CA TYR A 525 -29.06 -0.14 0.54
C TYR A 525 -30.07 0.84 -0.06
N PRO A 526 -30.45 0.75 -1.37
CA PRO A 526 -31.48 1.63 -1.91
C PRO A 526 -32.86 1.48 -1.25
N ALA A 527 -33.13 0.30 -0.68
CA ALA A 527 -34.33 0.06 0.11
C ALA A 527 -34.12 0.41 1.59
N LEU A 528 -33.01 -0.06 2.17
CA LEU A 528 -32.69 0.13 3.59
C LEU A 528 -32.60 1.61 3.98
N ILE A 529 -32.04 2.45 3.12
CA ILE A 529 -31.90 3.90 3.40
C ILE A 529 -33.26 4.62 3.58
N LYS A 530 -34.34 4.01 3.12
CA LYS A 530 -35.73 4.53 3.29
C LYS A 530 -36.37 4.09 4.61
N ASP A 531 -35.80 3.09 5.27
CA ASP A 531 -36.33 2.54 6.51
C ASP A 531 -35.95 3.41 7.72
N PRO A 532 -36.92 3.84 8.55
CA PRO A 532 -36.65 4.62 9.75
C PRO A 532 -35.75 3.92 10.79
N ILE A 533 -35.80 2.58 10.88
CA ILE A 533 -34.97 1.79 11.81
C ILE A 533 -33.50 1.87 11.35
N PHE A 534 -33.27 1.68 10.05
CA PHE A 534 -31.93 1.84 9.47
C PHE A 534 -31.39 3.25 9.66
N GLN A 535 -32.20 4.27 9.37
CA GLN A 535 -31.82 5.68 9.55
C GLN A 535 -31.47 6.02 11.01
N ALA A 536 -32.24 5.48 11.95
CA ALA A 536 -31.96 5.66 13.38
C ALA A 536 -30.62 5.00 13.78
N LYS A 537 -30.36 3.79 13.29
CA LYS A 537 -29.10 3.08 13.52
C LYS A 537 -27.90 3.80 12.89
N VAL A 538 -28.07 4.35 11.69
CA VAL A 538 -27.05 5.19 11.03
C VAL A 538 -26.70 6.39 11.91
N LYS A 539 -27.70 7.13 12.41
CA LYS A 539 -27.48 8.31 13.27
C LYS A 539 -26.78 7.94 14.58
N GLU A 540 -27.22 6.86 15.23
CA GLU A 540 -26.64 6.36 16.47
C GLU A 540 -25.15 6.03 16.30
N ARG A 541 -24.80 5.22 15.28
CA ARG A 541 -23.44 4.81 15.03
C ARG A 541 -22.56 5.97 14.55
N TRP A 542 -23.10 6.83 13.70
CA TRP A 542 -22.38 8.01 13.20
C TRP A 542 -21.95 8.97 14.30
N ALA A 543 -22.80 9.19 15.29
CA ALA A 543 -22.46 10.08 16.42
C ALA A 543 -21.19 9.64 17.16
N VAL A 544 -20.95 8.32 17.25
CA VAL A 544 -19.75 7.75 17.87
C VAL A 544 -18.57 7.74 16.88
N MET A 545 -18.82 7.43 15.62
CA MET A 545 -17.76 7.20 14.62
C MET A 545 -17.20 8.49 14.04
N TYR A 546 -18.02 9.50 13.80
CA TYR A 546 -17.60 10.74 13.13
C TYR A 546 -16.39 11.42 13.78
N PRO A 547 -16.33 11.59 15.12
CA PRO A 547 -15.14 12.18 15.77
C PRO A 547 -13.85 11.39 15.54
N VAL A 548 -13.95 10.07 15.47
CA VAL A 548 -12.80 9.18 15.23
C VAL A 548 -12.35 9.25 13.76
N LEU A 549 -13.32 9.28 12.85
CA LEU A 549 -13.09 9.34 11.41
C LEU A 549 -12.37 10.62 10.97
N MET A 550 -12.54 11.73 11.67
CA MET A 550 -11.75 12.96 11.41
C MET A 550 -10.24 12.73 11.51
N GLY A 551 -9.81 11.77 12.31
CA GLY A 551 -8.39 11.41 12.47
C GLY A 551 -7.75 10.77 11.23
N LEU A 552 -8.53 10.22 10.31
CA LEU A 552 -7.99 9.53 9.12
C LEU A 552 -7.19 10.47 8.19
N GLU A 553 -7.47 11.76 8.17
CA GLU A 553 -6.66 12.73 7.44
C GLU A 553 -5.18 12.69 7.85
N GLN A 554 -4.93 12.56 9.15
CA GLN A 554 -3.57 12.47 9.67
C GLN A 554 -2.89 11.16 9.25
N THR A 555 -3.65 10.07 9.21
CA THR A 555 -3.19 8.76 8.71
C THR A 555 -2.83 8.84 7.22
N ILE A 556 -3.66 9.47 6.39
CA ILE A 556 -3.36 9.68 4.96
C ILE A 556 -2.04 10.44 4.79
N ARG A 557 -1.80 11.52 5.56
CA ARG A 557 -0.54 12.26 5.51
C ARG A 557 0.65 11.45 6.01
N ALA A 558 0.44 10.60 7.02
CA ALA A 558 1.49 9.70 7.51
C ALA A 558 1.91 8.69 6.44
N TYR A 559 0.95 8.10 5.72
CA TYR A 559 1.23 7.27 4.54
C TYR A 559 1.97 8.07 3.46
N GLY A 560 1.50 9.27 3.13
CA GLY A 560 2.17 10.15 2.18
C GLY A 560 3.64 10.38 2.51
N LYS A 561 3.95 10.55 3.78
CA LYS A 561 5.33 10.72 4.25
C LYS A 561 6.14 9.42 4.16
N SER A 562 5.59 8.30 4.62
CA SER A 562 6.30 7.01 4.64
C SER A 562 6.48 6.42 3.24
N GLN A 563 5.59 6.70 2.30
CA GLN A 563 5.64 6.16 0.94
C GLN A 563 6.39 7.08 -0.05
N ALA A 564 6.76 8.30 0.34
CA ALA A 564 7.30 9.30 -0.58
C ALA A 564 8.54 8.84 -1.34
N VAL A 565 9.47 8.17 -0.68
CA VAL A 565 10.69 7.65 -1.31
C VAL A 565 10.38 6.46 -2.21
N SER A 566 9.57 5.52 -1.73
CA SER A 566 9.14 4.36 -2.52
C SER A 566 8.40 4.78 -3.80
N PHE A 567 7.54 5.80 -3.71
CA PHE A 567 6.83 6.37 -4.85
C PHE A 567 7.77 6.82 -5.98
N LEU A 568 8.90 7.44 -5.66
CA LEU A 568 9.87 7.89 -6.67
C LEU A 568 10.44 6.72 -7.49
N PHE A 569 10.71 5.59 -6.84
CA PHE A 569 11.23 4.40 -7.49
C PHE A 569 10.13 3.62 -8.22
N ASP A 570 8.99 3.42 -7.57
CA ASP A 570 7.87 2.68 -8.14
C ASP A 570 7.29 3.37 -9.38
N SER A 571 7.11 4.68 -9.35
CA SER A 571 6.61 5.46 -10.50
C SER A 571 7.59 5.51 -11.68
N ALA A 572 8.89 5.35 -11.43
CA ALA A 572 9.89 5.24 -12.49
C ALA A 572 9.87 3.84 -13.15
N MET A 573 9.59 2.80 -12.37
CA MET A 573 9.44 1.42 -12.86
C MET A 573 8.07 1.19 -13.52
N TRP A 574 7.02 1.76 -12.94
CA TRP A 574 5.63 1.54 -13.32
C TRP A 574 4.92 2.88 -13.50
N PRO A 575 5.15 3.58 -14.61
CA PRO A 575 4.48 4.85 -14.84
C PRO A 575 2.97 4.63 -14.99
N THR A 576 2.23 4.82 -13.92
CA THR A 576 0.76 4.87 -13.89
C THR A 576 0.23 6.19 -14.43
N ASN A 577 1.15 7.12 -14.76
CA ASN A 577 0.83 8.42 -15.29
C ASN A 577 0.35 8.36 -16.76
N LYS A 578 0.00 9.54 -17.27
CA LYS A 578 -0.50 9.86 -18.61
C LYS A 578 0.04 9.00 -19.78
N ALA A 579 1.29 8.56 -19.77
CA ALA A 579 1.88 7.82 -20.87
C ALA A 579 1.49 6.32 -20.88
N ALA A 580 1.45 5.68 -19.72
CA ALA A 580 1.04 4.27 -19.61
C ALA A 580 -0.48 4.14 -19.73
N ILE A 581 -1.23 5.05 -19.13
CA ILE A 581 -2.70 5.12 -19.25
C ILE A 581 -3.10 5.49 -20.69
N GLN A 582 -2.35 6.35 -21.39
CA GLN A 582 -2.63 6.72 -22.78
C GLN A 582 -2.51 5.56 -23.77
N LYS A 583 -1.70 4.55 -23.51
CA LYS A 583 -1.60 3.38 -24.40
C LYS A 583 -2.81 2.43 -24.22
N HIS A 584 -3.42 2.46 -23.05
CA HIS A 584 -4.69 1.78 -22.76
C HIS A 584 -5.90 2.70 -22.92
N LYS A 585 -5.77 3.71 -23.80
CA LYS A 585 -6.61 4.91 -23.97
C LYS A 585 -8.11 4.70 -24.06
N ASN A 586 -8.57 3.51 -24.34
CA ASN A 586 -9.99 3.28 -24.56
C ASN A 586 -10.74 2.74 -23.34
N ASN A 587 -10.05 2.32 -22.27
CA ASN A 587 -10.70 1.58 -21.19
C ASN A 587 -10.33 1.98 -19.74
N PHE A 588 -9.31 2.82 -19.54
CA PHE A 588 -8.91 3.27 -18.20
C PHE A 588 -8.79 4.80 -18.20
N SER A 589 -9.93 5.46 -18.11
CA SER A 589 -9.97 6.88 -17.77
C SER A 589 -9.51 7.06 -16.33
N ASP A 590 -9.02 8.24 -16.01
CA ASP A 590 -8.67 8.66 -14.66
C ASP A 590 -9.87 8.57 -13.72
N TRP A 591 -10.00 7.43 -13.10
CA TRP A 591 -11.13 7.14 -12.23
C TRP A 591 -11.04 7.82 -10.87
N SER A 592 -9.85 8.24 -10.49
CA SER A 592 -9.62 8.91 -9.20
C SER A 592 -9.52 10.43 -9.33
N GLY A 593 -9.31 10.96 -10.54
CA GLY A 593 -9.11 12.38 -10.78
C GLY A 593 -7.71 12.89 -10.46
N ASP A 594 -6.72 12.01 -10.46
CA ASP A 594 -5.34 12.26 -10.03
C ASP A 594 -4.35 12.39 -11.19
N GLU A 595 -4.74 12.04 -12.41
CA GLU A 595 -3.79 11.86 -13.54
C GLU A 595 -2.97 13.11 -13.91
N ASN A 596 -3.46 14.29 -13.53
CA ASN A 596 -2.80 15.56 -13.79
C ASN A 596 -1.95 16.06 -12.63
N ILE A 597 -1.91 15.34 -11.51
CA ILE A 597 -1.10 15.69 -10.35
C ILE A 597 0.28 15.04 -10.50
N ASN A 598 1.33 15.86 -10.55
CA ASN A 598 2.68 15.40 -10.86
C ASN A 598 3.59 15.27 -9.63
N SER A 599 3.19 15.80 -8.48
CA SER A 599 3.97 15.72 -7.27
C SER A 599 3.25 14.84 -6.22
N TYR A 600 4.00 13.96 -5.58
CA TYR A 600 3.41 13.06 -4.58
C TYR A 600 2.82 13.79 -3.36
N PRO A 601 3.46 14.84 -2.81
CA PRO A 601 2.84 15.63 -1.74
C PRO A 601 1.50 16.27 -2.15
N GLU A 602 1.40 16.78 -3.38
CA GLU A 602 0.17 17.36 -3.91
C GLU A 602 -0.92 16.29 -4.11
N LEU A 603 -0.54 15.10 -4.56
CA LEU A 603 -1.43 13.94 -4.67
C LEU A 603 -2.02 13.55 -3.31
N ILE A 604 -1.21 13.53 -2.26
CA ILE A 604 -1.64 13.22 -0.91
C ILE A 604 -2.58 14.29 -0.36
N GLU A 605 -2.29 15.58 -0.55
CA GLU A 605 -3.19 16.65 -0.10
C GLU A 605 -4.50 16.69 -0.92
N ASN A 606 -4.47 16.32 -2.19
CA ASN A 606 -5.69 16.09 -2.96
C ASN A 606 -6.54 14.97 -2.34
N PHE A 607 -5.92 13.85 -1.98
CA PHE A 607 -6.60 12.74 -1.33
C PHE A 607 -7.24 13.17 0.02
N VAL A 608 -6.48 13.88 0.86
CA VAL A 608 -7.00 14.45 2.13
C VAL A 608 -8.20 15.35 1.88
N THR A 609 -8.14 16.20 0.85
CA THR A 609 -9.23 17.12 0.50
C THR A 609 -10.48 16.36 0.06
N VAL A 610 -10.33 15.34 -0.77
CA VAL A 610 -11.42 14.44 -1.19
C VAL A 610 -12.08 13.78 0.02
N TYR A 611 -11.28 13.17 0.89
CA TYR A 611 -11.78 12.51 2.10
C TYR A 611 -12.54 13.49 3.01
N ARG A 612 -11.94 14.64 3.31
CA ARG A 612 -12.56 15.69 4.13
C ARG A 612 -13.89 16.16 3.58
N ASN A 613 -13.93 16.44 2.28
CA ASN A 613 -15.15 16.92 1.63
C ASN A 613 -16.24 15.84 1.70
N ARG A 614 -15.87 14.56 1.48
CA ARG A 614 -16.83 13.46 1.59
C ARG A 614 -17.31 13.25 3.02
N LEU A 615 -16.43 13.26 4.00
CA LEU A 615 -16.77 13.11 5.42
C LEU A 615 -17.74 14.22 5.87
N ASN A 616 -17.45 15.47 5.49
CA ASN A 616 -18.32 16.62 5.80
C ASN A 616 -19.67 16.54 5.08
N GLY A 617 -19.67 16.12 3.82
CA GLY A 617 -20.89 15.89 3.05
C GLY A 617 -21.79 14.85 3.70
N MET A 618 -21.23 13.70 4.07
CA MET A 618 -21.97 12.65 4.79
C MET A 618 -22.47 13.13 6.15
N ASN A 619 -21.65 13.87 6.90
CA ASN A 619 -22.09 14.45 8.17
C ASN A 619 -23.30 15.38 7.99
N THR A 620 -23.29 16.21 6.96
CA THR A 620 -24.41 17.08 6.62
C THR A 620 -25.67 16.29 6.28
N LEU A 621 -25.56 15.25 5.45
CA LEU A 621 -26.67 14.39 5.08
C LEU A 621 -27.30 13.69 6.29
N ILE A 622 -26.47 13.10 7.15
CA ILE A 622 -26.93 12.34 8.32
C ILE A 622 -27.57 13.26 9.38
N THR A 623 -26.91 14.38 9.70
CA THR A 623 -27.39 15.31 10.74
C THR A 623 -28.66 16.06 10.32
N SER A 624 -28.81 16.38 9.04
CA SER A 624 -30.04 16.95 8.49
C SER A 624 -31.15 15.92 8.27
N GLY A 625 -30.85 14.63 8.38
CA GLY A 625 -31.81 13.55 8.11
C GLY A 625 -32.16 13.36 6.64
N ARG A 626 -31.28 13.80 5.73
CA ARG A 626 -31.49 13.69 4.28
C ARG A 626 -31.07 12.31 3.78
N PHE A 627 -31.92 11.30 3.96
CA PHE A 627 -31.70 9.92 3.51
C PHE A 627 -32.36 9.61 2.15
N THR A 628 -33.31 10.38 1.72
CA THR A 628 -34.00 10.24 0.43
C THR A 628 -33.76 11.45 -0.44
N LYS A 629 -33.89 11.27 -1.77
CA LYS A 629 -33.78 12.36 -2.74
C LYS A 629 -34.84 13.43 -2.52
#